data_5cc79cfada8497c04472184f51d008db
#
_entry.id   5cc79cfada8497c04472184f51d008db
#
_cell.length_a   1.000
_cell.length_b   1.000
_cell.length_c   1.000
_cell.angle_alpha   90.00
_cell.angle_beta   90.00
_cell.angle_gamma   90.00
#
_symmetry.space_group_name_H-M   'P 1'
#
loop_
_entity.id
_entity.type
_entity.pdbx_description
1 polymer ?
#
loop_
_entity_poly.entity_id
_entity_poly.type
_entity_poly.pdbx_seq_one_letter_code
_entity_poly.pdbx_strand_id
1 'polypeptide(L)'
;MEHHGSIIKWIDSTGKTKIKIQLIPNTMKTEDVNNKLQQISKKGQLISPVLPQGIKNYLIDIDGTICEDIPNEEPERMLTAAVYPDALVTLNKWYDDGHIIFFFTSRTEAHREYTETWLKQHGFKYHGILFGKPRGGNYHWIDNHLVKATRYNGKFTELIEKDVKIQVFDDENNKE
;
A
#
# COMPACT_ATOMS: atom_id res chain seq x y z
N MET A 1 -19.42 9.90 -13.97
CA MET A 1 -18.32 8.91 -13.91
C MET A 1 -17.31 9.33 -14.98
N GLU A 2 -16.26 10.02 -14.58
CA GLU A 2 -15.23 10.45 -15.53
C GLU A 2 -14.17 9.36 -15.64
N HIS A 3 -14.08 8.74 -16.81
CA HIS A 3 -13.04 7.79 -17.14
C HIS A 3 -11.77 8.57 -17.50
N HIS A 4 -10.78 8.55 -16.63
CA HIS A 4 -9.48 9.13 -16.94
C HIS A 4 -8.61 8.06 -17.58
N GLY A 5 -8.32 8.22 -18.86
CA GLY A 5 -7.40 7.38 -19.62
C GLY A 5 -6.10 8.13 -19.93
N SER A 6 -4.97 7.43 -19.96
CA SER A 6 -3.75 8.00 -20.51
C SER A 6 -3.78 7.93 -22.05
N ILE A 7 -3.36 9.01 -22.68
CA ILE A 7 -3.29 9.08 -24.14
C ILE A 7 -1.87 8.74 -24.57
N ILE A 8 -1.69 7.61 -25.25
CA ILE A 8 -0.43 7.24 -25.88
C ILE A 8 -0.49 7.67 -27.35
N LYS A 9 0.45 8.51 -27.77
CA LYS A 9 0.63 8.93 -29.17
C LYS A 9 1.87 8.25 -29.73
N TRP A 10 1.77 7.67 -30.92
CA TRP A 10 2.92 7.17 -31.67
C TRP A 10 2.74 7.44 -33.15
N ILE A 11 3.80 7.40 -33.91
CA ILE A 11 3.80 7.54 -35.35
C ILE A 11 3.96 6.14 -35.95
N ASP A 12 3.07 5.75 -36.85
CA ASP A 12 3.18 4.47 -37.56
C ASP A 12 4.22 4.54 -38.71
N SER A 13 4.48 3.39 -39.33
CA SER A 13 5.44 3.27 -40.41
C SER A 13 5.11 4.10 -41.67
N THR A 14 3.90 4.69 -41.74
CA THR A 14 3.48 5.57 -42.81
C THR A 14 3.55 7.05 -42.47
N GLY A 15 4.09 7.39 -41.27
CA GLY A 15 4.21 8.76 -40.78
C GLY A 15 2.90 9.35 -40.19
N LYS A 16 1.86 8.52 -40.02
CA LYS A 16 0.58 8.97 -39.43
C LYS A 16 0.59 8.82 -37.90
N THR A 17 0.16 9.89 -37.24
CA THR A 17 -0.03 9.84 -35.78
C THR A 17 -1.22 8.94 -35.45
N LYS A 18 -0.95 7.95 -34.59
CA LYS A 18 -1.96 7.08 -33.96
C LYS A 18 -2.13 7.46 -32.50
N ILE A 19 -3.35 7.36 -32.03
CA ILE A 19 -3.71 7.64 -30.65
C ILE A 19 -4.35 6.38 -30.08
N LYS A 20 -3.83 5.90 -28.97
CA LYS A 20 -4.45 4.84 -28.18
C LYS A 20 -4.80 5.41 -26.80
N ILE A 21 -6.07 5.33 -26.44
CA ILE A 21 -6.50 5.63 -25.08
C ILE A 21 -6.33 4.33 -24.30
N GLN A 22 -5.36 4.30 -23.41
CA GLN A 22 -5.20 3.21 -22.46
C GLN A 22 -5.98 3.58 -21.21
N LEU A 23 -7.10 2.91 -20.98
CA LEU A 23 -7.81 3.02 -19.71
C LEU A 23 -6.87 2.48 -18.63
N ILE A 24 -6.45 3.35 -17.71
CA ILE A 24 -5.73 2.92 -16.52
C ILE A 24 -6.73 2.10 -15.70
N PRO A 25 -6.42 0.86 -15.32
CA PRO A 25 -7.30 0.09 -14.46
C PRO A 25 -7.55 0.93 -13.19
N ASN A 26 -8.82 1.14 -12.87
CA ASN A 26 -9.23 1.80 -11.65
C ASN A 26 -8.51 1.12 -10.48
N THR A 27 -7.81 1.89 -9.64
CA THR A 27 -7.30 1.37 -8.37
C THR A 27 -8.47 0.70 -7.66
N MET A 28 -8.30 -0.57 -7.31
CA MET A 28 -9.34 -1.36 -6.66
C MET A 28 -9.69 -0.69 -5.34
N LYS A 29 -10.93 -0.27 -5.15
CA LYS A 29 -11.36 0.34 -3.89
C LYS A 29 -11.31 -0.70 -2.76
N THR A 30 -11.18 -0.23 -1.52
CA THR A 30 -11.21 -1.08 -0.32
C THR A 30 -12.42 -2.02 -0.30
N GLU A 31 -13.58 -1.54 -0.76
CA GLU A 31 -14.81 -2.33 -0.90
C GLU A 31 -14.64 -3.50 -1.87
N ASP A 32 -13.90 -3.31 -2.98
CA ASP A 32 -13.65 -4.36 -3.96
C ASP A 32 -12.74 -5.48 -3.39
N VAL A 33 -11.80 -5.12 -2.52
CA VAL A 33 -10.93 -6.07 -1.82
C VAL A 33 -11.75 -6.90 -0.83
N ASN A 34 -12.55 -6.23 -0.01
CA ASN A 34 -13.40 -6.90 0.98
C ASN A 34 -14.43 -7.81 0.32
N ASN A 35 -14.97 -7.42 -0.84
CA ASN A 35 -15.91 -8.25 -1.62
C ASN A 35 -15.26 -9.50 -2.24
N LYS A 36 -13.94 -9.49 -2.45
CA LYS A 36 -13.17 -10.65 -2.93
C LYS A 36 -12.83 -11.65 -1.82
N LEU A 37 -12.83 -11.20 -0.58
CA LEU A 37 -12.60 -12.05 0.58
C LEU A 37 -13.90 -12.78 0.92
N GLN A 38 -14.05 -13.99 0.41
CA GLN A 38 -15.25 -14.79 0.67
C GLN A 38 -15.28 -15.26 2.12
N GLN A 39 -16.45 -15.11 2.76
CA GLN A 39 -16.69 -15.75 4.03
C GLN A 39 -16.70 -17.27 3.85
N ILE A 40 -15.95 -17.97 4.68
CA ILE A 40 -15.86 -19.42 4.64
C ILE A 40 -16.82 -19.97 5.71
N SER A 41 -17.72 -20.88 5.31
CA SER A 41 -18.52 -21.63 6.26
C SER A 41 -17.79 -22.91 6.66
N LYS A 42 -17.45 -23.05 7.93
CA LYS A 42 -16.90 -24.28 8.51
C LYS A 42 -17.87 -24.80 9.55
N LYS A 43 -18.43 -25.99 9.34
CA LYS A 43 -19.42 -26.59 10.23
C LYS A 43 -20.64 -25.69 10.53
N GLY A 44 -21.12 -24.93 9.54
CA GLY A 44 -22.25 -24.01 9.70
C GLY A 44 -21.91 -22.67 10.40
N GLN A 45 -20.69 -22.44 10.81
CA GLN A 45 -20.25 -21.17 11.36
C GLN A 45 -19.53 -20.35 10.29
N LEU A 46 -19.88 -19.07 10.19
CA LEU A 46 -19.15 -18.12 9.36
C LEU A 46 -17.83 -17.76 10.06
N ILE A 47 -16.73 -17.89 9.34
CA ILE A 47 -15.42 -17.47 9.81
C ILE A 47 -14.95 -16.27 8.99
N SER A 48 -14.09 -15.46 9.58
CA SER A 48 -13.47 -14.33 8.88
C SER A 48 -12.77 -14.81 7.60
N PRO A 49 -12.85 -14.04 6.51
CA PRO A 49 -12.15 -14.38 5.28
C PRO A 49 -10.63 -14.39 5.51
N VAL A 50 -9.98 -15.33 4.84
CA VAL A 50 -8.52 -15.47 4.90
C VAL A 50 -7.97 -15.27 3.49
N LEU A 51 -6.87 -14.53 3.38
CA LEU A 51 -6.20 -14.35 2.10
C LEU A 51 -5.71 -15.68 1.53
N PRO A 52 -5.68 -15.82 0.20
CA PRO A 52 -5.04 -16.95 -0.45
C PRO A 52 -3.59 -17.13 0.00
N GLN A 53 -3.11 -18.38 -0.03
CA GLN A 53 -1.73 -18.66 0.32
C GLN A 53 -0.76 -17.84 -0.55
N GLY A 54 0.24 -17.23 0.08
CA GLY A 54 1.25 -16.40 -0.58
C GLY A 54 0.85 -14.93 -0.76
N ILE A 55 -0.44 -14.60 -0.67
CA ILE A 55 -0.89 -13.20 -0.70
C ILE A 55 -0.73 -12.57 0.69
N LYS A 56 -0.25 -11.34 0.72
CA LYS A 56 0.00 -10.58 1.95
C LYS A 56 -0.80 -9.29 1.96
N ASN A 57 -1.23 -8.88 3.16
CA ASN A 57 -1.66 -7.50 3.42
C ASN A 57 -0.44 -6.68 3.84
N TYR A 58 -0.10 -5.68 3.07
CA TYR A 58 0.95 -4.74 3.43
C TYR A 58 0.33 -3.46 3.99
N LEU A 59 0.75 -3.07 5.18
CA LEU A 59 0.51 -1.76 5.78
C LEU A 59 1.82 -0.98 5.70
N ILE A 60 1.87 0.03 4.85
CA ILE A 60 3.10 0.72 4.47
C ILE A 60 3.00 2.19 4.87
N ASP A 61 3.98 2.67 5.60
CA ASP A 61 4.09 4.07 5.95
C ASP A 61 4.43 4.93 4.72
N ILE A 62 4.14 6.22 4.77
CA ILE A 62 4.39 7.17 3.69
C ILE A 62 5.66 7.97 3.98
N ASP A 63 5.59 8.88 4.96
CA ASP A 63 6.64 9.83 5.28
C ASP A 63 7.87 9.12 5.85
N GLY A 64 9.04 9.39 5.29
CA GLY A 64 10.28 8.70 5.65
C GLY A 64 10.38 7.24 5.19
N THR A 65 9.38 6.73 4.41
CA THR A 65 9.32 5.34 3.97
C THR A 65 9.20 5.20 2.46
N ILE A 66 8.24 5.86 1.81
CA ILE A 66 8.12 5.87 0.34
C ILE A 66 8.51 7.21 -0.27
N CYS A 67 8.60 8.23 0.54
CA CYS A 67 9.08 9.56 0.19
C CYS A 67 9.86 10.18 1.35
N GLU A 68 10.41 11.36 1.13
CA GLU A 68 10.99 12.17 2.20
C GLU A 68 9.98 12.44 3.32
N ASP A 69 10.48 12.60 4.53
CA ASP A 69 9.66 12.85 5.73
C ASP A 69 9.13 14.29 5.71
N ILE A 70 7.81 14.45 5.58
CA ILE A 70 7.13 15.74 5.55
C ILE A 70 6.31 15.91 6.83
N PRO A 71 6.59 16.97 7.63
CA PRO A 71 5.77 17.29 8.79
C PRO A 71 4.31 17.55 8.40
N ASN A 72 3.37 17.11 9.23
CA ASN A 72 1.94 17.36 9.02
C ASN A 72 1.58 18.86 9.02
N GLU A 73 2.44 19.67 9.59
CA GLU A 73 2.33 21.13 9.70
C GLU A 73 2.71 21.85 8.39
N GLU A 74 3.24 21.10 7.38
CA GLU A 74 3.67 21.63 6.08
C GLU A 74 2.99 20.90 4.91
N PRO A 75 1.64 20.88 4.84
CA PRO A 75 0.90 20.01 3.92
C PRO A 75 1.17 20.30 2.44
N GLU A 76 1.49 21.53 2.06
CA GLU A 76 1.78 21.90 0.67
C GLU A 76 3.03 21.17 0.15
N ARG A 77 4.01 20.89 1.02
CA ARG A 77 5.21 20.13 0.65
C ARG A 77 4.92 18.67 0.32
N MET A 78 3.80 18.13 0.81
CA MET A 78 3.39 16.77 0.48
C MET A 78 3.17 16.56 -1.03
N LEU A 79 2.78 17.62 -1.77
CA LEU A 79 2.58 17.54 -3.22
C LEU A 79 3.89 17.43 -4.01
N THR A 80 4.99 17.84 -3.44
CA THR A 80 6.31 17.89 -4.09
C THR A 80 7.33 16.97 -3.45
N ALA A 81 6.91 16.17 -2.47
CA ALA A 81 7.79 15.23 -1.77
C ALA A 81 8.52 14.29 -2.73
N ALA A 82 9.83 14.17 -2.58
CA ALA A 82 10.62 13.30 -3.43
C ALA A 82 10.37 11.83 -3.11
N VAL A 83 10.02 11.04 -4.14
CA VAL A 83 9.84 9.58 -4.03
C VAL A 83 11.20 8.91 -3.82
N TYR A 84 11.26 7.95 -2.90
CA TYR A 84 12.46 7.12 -2.78
C TYR A 84 12.60 6.17 -3.96
N PRO A 85 13.82 5.99 -4.51
CA PRO A 85 14.02 5.46 -5.86
C PRO A 85 13.41 4.09 -6.15
N ASP A 86 13.37 3.19 -5.17
CA ASP A 86 12.88 1.82 -5.36
C ASP A 86 11.46 1.60 -4.81
N ALA A 87 10.87 2.58 -4.12
CA ALA A 87 9.54 2.47 -3.53
C ALA A 87 8.47 2.22 -4.58
N LEU A 88 8.37 3.07 -5.58
CA LEU A 88 7.35 2.98 -6.62
C LEU A 88 7.38 1.65 -7.37
N VAL A 89 8.57 1.25 -7.83
CA VAL A 89 8.74 0.03 -8.62
C VAL A 89 8.40 -1.21 -7.80
N THR A 90 8.88 -1.25 -6.55
CA THR A 90 8.65 -2.39 -5.66
C THR A 90 7.18 -2.52 -5.27
N LEU A 91 6.55 -1.43 -4.85
CA LEU A 91 5.16 -1.46 -4.41
C LEU A 91 4.19 -1.76 -5.54
N ASN A 92 4.42 -1.17 -6.72
CA ASN A 92 3.60 -1.47 -7.89
C ASN A 92 3.77 -2.93 -8.33
N LYS A 93 4.98 -3.48 -8.23
CA LYS A 93 5.20 -4.91 -8.47
C LYS A 93 4.41 -5.77 -7.48
N TRP A 94 4.46 -5.48 -6.18
CA TRP A 94 3.69 -6.23 -5.19
C TRP A 94 2.18 -6.16 -5.44
N TYR A 95 1.69 -4.98 -5.85
CA TYR A 95 0.30 -4.82 -6.26
C TYR A 95 -0.05 -5.69 -7.47
N ASP A 96 0.81 -5.71 -8.50
CA ASP A 96 0.61 -6.50 -9.73
C ASP A 96 0.76 -8.01 -9.49
N ASP A 97 1.55 -8.41 -8.50
CA ASP A 97 1.67 -9.78 -8.00
C ASP A 97 0.42 -10.23 -7.20
N GLY A 98 -0.56 -9.33 -6.98
CA GLY A 98 -1.82 -9.61 -6.31
C GLY A 98 -1.83 -9.40 -4.81
N HIS A 99 -0.77 -8.84 -4.23
CA HIS A 99 -0.75 -8.46 -2.82
C HIS A 99 -1.67 -7.27 -2.54
N ILE A 100 -2.14 -7.17 -1.31
CA ILE A 100 -2.97 -6.06 -0.86
C ILE A 100 -2.07 -4.96 -0.33
N ILE A 101 -2.17 -3.76 -0.91
CA ILE A 101 -1.34 -2.61 -0.55
C ILE A 101 -2.23 -1.56 0.12
N PHE A 102 -1.99 -1.28 1.37
CA PHE A 102 -2.57 -0.16 2.10
C PHE A 102 -1.46 0.76 2.61
N PHE A 103 -1.64 2.05 2.41
CA PHE A 103 -0.81 3.02 3.13
C PHE A 103 -1.37 3.22 4.53
N PHE A 104 -0.48 3.30 5.53
CA PHE A 104 -0.82 3.49 6.94
C PHE A 104 0.01 4.64 7.50
N THR A 105 -0.54 5.84 7.51
CA THR A 105 0.20 7.08 7.72
C THR A 105 -0.28 7.87 8.93
N SER A 106 0.63 8.61 9.55
CA SER A 106 0.32 9.59 10.60
C SER A 106 -0.28 10.89 10.06
N ARG A 107 -0.32 11.07 8.74
CA ARG A 107 -1.13 12.13 8.14
C ARG A 107 -2.57 11.98 8.60
N THR A 108 -3.29 13.11 8.73
CA THR A 108 -4.69 13.12 9.14
C THR A 108 -5.63 13.17 7.92
N GLU A 109 -6.92 13.01 8.13
CA GLU A 109 -7.93 13.17 7.08
C GLU A 109 -7.89 14.55 6.40
N ALA A 110 -7.44 15.59 7.10
CA ALA A 110 -7.25 16.92 6.49
C ALA A 110 -6.17 16.94 5.39
N HIS A 111 -5.26 15.95 5.38
CA HIS A 111 -4.19 15.82 4.38
C HIS A 111 -4.56 14.86 3.23
N ARG A 112 -5.79 14.35 3.20
CA ARG A 112 -6.22 13.34 2.22
C ARG A 112 -5.99 13.80 0.78
N GLU A 113 -6.46 14.99 0.44
CA GLU A 113 -6.37 15.52 -0.92
C GLU A 113 -4.92 15.64 -1.39
N TYR A 114 -4.03 16.18 -0.56
CA TYR A 114 -2.60 16.27 -0.85
C TYR A 114 -1.99 14.87 -1.07
N THR A 115 -2.31 13.93 -0.19
CA THR A 115 -1.77 12.58 -0.22
C THR A 115 -2.22 11.80 -1.45
N GLU A 116 -3.52 11.77 -1.72
CA GLU A 116 -4.09 11.06 -2.88
C GLU A 116 -3.63 11.68 -4.21
N THR A 117 -3.54 13.02 -4.26
CA THR A 117 -3.01 13.73 -5.43
C THR A 117 -1.56 13.34 -5.70
N TRP A 118 -0.72 13.35 -4.67
CA TRP A 118 0.69 12.97 -4.78
C TRP A 118 0.87 11.51 -5.20
N LEU A 119 0.18 10.58 -4.57
CA LEU A 119 0.23 9.15 -4.93
C LEU A 119 -0.19 8.92 -6.39
N LYS A 120 -1.26 9.60 -6.83
CA LYS A 120 -1.75 9.53 -8.20
C LYS A 120 -0.77 10.11 -9.21
N GLN A 121 -0.19 11.27 -8.92
CA GLN A 121 0.80 11.93 -9.79
C GLN A 121 2.04 11.06 -10.02
N HIS A 122 2.48 10.31 -8.99
CA HIS A 122 3.61 9.42 -9.07
C HIS A 122 3.25 8.01 -9.58
N GLY A 123 1.96 7.70 -9.75
CA GLY A 123 1.52 6.42 -10.31
C GLY A 123 1.60 5.24 -9.33
N PHE A 124 1.48 5.48 -8.04
CA PHE A 124 1.37 4.40 -7.06
C PHE A 124 0.05 3.63 -7.21
N LYS A 125 0.13 2.31 -7.17
CA LYS A 125 -0.99 1.39 -7.14
C LYS A 125 -1.26 0.95 -5.72
N TYR A 126 -2.47 1.11 -5.22
CA TYR A 126 -2.84 0.75 -3.85
C TYR A 126 -4.34 0.48 -3.74
N HIS A 127 -4.76 -0.13 -2.64
CA HIS A 127 -6.15 -0.48 -2.35
C HIS A 127 -6.83 0.51 -1.41
N GLY A 128 -6.05 1.17 -0.56
CA GLY A 128 -6.58 2.18 0.35
C GLY A 128 -5.52 2.87 1.19
N ILE A 129 -5.96 3.85 1.98
CA ILE A 129 -5.12 4.61 2.89
C ILE A 129 -5.79 4.65 4.26
N LEU A 130 -5.05 4.31 5.30
CA LEU A 130 -5.43 4.46 6.70
C LEU A 130 -4.70 5.68 7.24
N PHE A 131 -5.47 6.74 7.49
CA PHE A 131 -4.98 7.98 8.07
C PHE A 131 -5.01 7.92 9.60
N GLY A 132 -4.26 8.81 10.25
CA GLY A 132 -4.30 8.98 11.70
C GLY A 132 -3.53 7.90 12.47
N LYS A 133 -2.53 7.27 11.88
CA LYS A 133 -1.60 6.42 12.62
C LYS A 133 -1.03 7.21 13.80
N PRO A 134 -1.01 6.67 15.03
CA PRO A 134 -0.42 7.34 16.17
C PRO A 134 1.01 7.82 15.88
N ARG A 135 1.34 9.06 16.27
CA ARG A 135 2.68 9.63 16.10
C ARG A 135 3.63 9.13 17.20
N GLY A 136 4.93 9.16 16.92
CA GLY A 136 5.99 8.89 17.90
C GLY A 136 6.65 7.53 17.79
N GLY A 137 6.18 6.66 16.91
CA GLY A 137 6.79 5.31 16.72
C GLY A 137 6.54 4.36 17.88
N ASN A 138 7.43 3.38 18.06
CA ASN A 138 7.37 2.35 19.13
C ASN A 138 6.02 1.60 19.15
N TYR A 139 5.58 1.16 17.96
CA TYR A 139 4.30 0.46 17.82
C TYR A 139 4.39 -0.95 18.36
N HIS A 140 3.39 -1.32 19.16
CA HIS A 140 3.15 -2.68 19.61
C HIS A 140 1.85 -3.16 18.96
N TRP A 141 1.94 -4.12 18.05
CA TRP A 141 0.78 -4.69 17.38
C TRP A 141 0.24 -5.86 18.17
N ILE A 142 -1.05 -5.84 18.50
CA ILE A 142 -1.74 -6.93 19.18
C ILE A 142 -2.88 -7.40 18.29
N ASP A 143 -2.84 -8.65 17.86
CA ASP A 143 -3.80 -9.21 16.91
C ASP A 143 -3.89 -10.74 17.12
N ASN A 144 -5.04 -11.32 16.80
CA ASN A 144 -5.24 -12.76 16.78
C ASN A 144 -4.82 -13.41 15.44
N HIS A 145 -4.39 -12.63 14.46
CA HIS A 145 -3.82 -13.08 13.21
C HIS A 145 -2.29 -13.03 13.24
N LEU A 146 -1.68 -13.78 12.32
CA LEU A 146 -0.23 -13.69 12.13
C LEU A 146 0.16 -12.28 11.70
N VAL A 147 0.99 -11.63 12.48
CA VAL A 147 1.57 -10.31 12.19
C VAL A 147 3.06 -10.46 11.88
N LYS A 148 3.51 -9.80 10.83
CA LYS A 148 4.92 -9.61 10.54
C LYS A 148 5.17 -8.12 10.45
N ALA A 149 6.29 -7.63 10.99
CA ALA A 149 6.69 -6.24 10.82
C ALA A 149 8.13 -6.16 10.31
N THR A 150 8.36 -5.20 9.46
CA THR A 150 9.68 -4.93 8.92
C THR A 150 9.99 -3.45 9.11
N ARG A 151 11.12 -3.16 9.73
CA ARG A 151 11.60 -1.79 9.83
C ARG A 151 12.25 -1.38 8.51
N TYR A 152 11.77 -0.30 7.91
CA TYR A 152 12.41 0.30 6.73
C TYR A 152 13.81 0.81 7.09
N ASN A 153 14.78 0.52 6.25
CA ASN A 153 16.19 0.87 6.46
C ASN A 153 16.82 1.64 5.29
N GLY A 154 16.00 2.26 4.47
CA GLY A 154 16.43 3.10 3.34
C GLY A 154 16.24 2.49 1.96
N LYS A 155 15.90 1.19 1.85
CA LYS A 155 15.62 0.54 0.55
C LYS A 155 14.54 -0.51 0.65
N PHE A 156 13.58 -0.50 -0.27
CA PHE A 156 12.54 -1.52 -0.37
C PHE A 156 13.07 -2.86 -0.92
N THR A 157 14.03 -2.83 -1.80
CA THR A 157 14.67 -4.04 -2.35
C THR A 157 15.37 -4.89 -1.29
N GLU A 158 15.87 -4.28 -0.22
CA GLU A 158 16.47 -5.00 0.90
C GLU A 158 15.44 -5.58 1.88
N LEU A 159 14.21 -5.04 1.91
CA LEU A 159 13.13 -5.54 2.76
C LEU A 159 12.60 -6.90 2.28
N ILE A 160 12.65 -7.19 0.98
CA ILE A 160 12.16 -8.44 0.39
C ILE A 160 12.95 -9.64 0.90
N GLU A 161 14.23 -9.44 1.24
CA GLU A 161 15.16 -10.51 1.64
C GLU A 161 15.25 -10.74 3.15
N LYS A 162 14.73 -9.81 3.96
CA LYS A 162 14.84 -9.88 5.43
C LYS A 162 13.46 -9.98 6.06
N ASP A 163 12.98 -11.20 6.27
CA ASP A 163 11.90 -11.44 7.24
C ASP A 163 12.45 -11.09 8.64
N VAL A 164 12.27 -9.85 9.05
CA VAL A 164 12.51 -9.47 10.43
C VAL A 164 11.38 -10.08 11.24
N LYS A 165 11.68 -11.18 11.95
CA LYS A 165 10.74 -11.73 12.92
C LYS A 165 10.45 -10.64 13.97
N ILE A 166 9.19 -10.23 14.09
CA ILE A 166 8.75 -9.59 15.33
C ILE A 166 9.04 -10.61 16.44
N GLN A 167 9.74 -10.19 17.49
CA GLN A 167 9.70 -10.95 18.72
C GLN A 167 8.23 -10.96 19.18
N VAL A 168 7.53 -12.04 18.89
CA VAL A 168 6.34 -12.38 19.65
C VAL A 168 6.87 -12.60 21.06
N PHE A 169 6.37 -11.86 22.05
CA PHE A 169 6.69 -12.15 23.43
C PHE A 169 6.26 -13.58 23.67
N ASP A 170 7.23 -14.48 23.84
CA ASP A 170 6.94 -15.81 24.35
C ASP A 170 6.34 -15.60 25.75
N ASP A 171 5.09 -16.02 25.91
CA ASP A 171 4.49 -16.13 27.23
C ASP A 171 5.38 -17.06 28.05
N GLU A 172 6.22 -16.51 28.90
CA GLU A 172 7.04 -17.30 29.86
C GLU A 172 6.17 -18.13 30.81
N ASN A 173 4.83 -17.97 30.73
CA ASN A 173 3.85 -18.62 31.56
C ASN A 173 3.27 -19.93 31.00
N ASN A 174 3.66 -20.38 29.83
CA ASN A 174 3.21 -21.67 29.24
C ASN A 174 4.30 -22.76 29.32
N LYS A 175 5.02 -22.84 30.45
CA LYS A 175 5.79 -24.01 30.81
C LYS A 175 5.04 -24.71 31.94
N GLU A 176 4.04 -25.52 31.61
CA GLU A 176 3.61 -26.69 32.36
C GLU A 176 3.94 -27.96 31.59
#